data_85d93f7bb2dfadf4a29b556f944adb56
#
_entry.id   85d93f7bb2dfadf4a29b556f944adb56
#
_cell.length_a   1.000
_cell.length_b   1.000
_cell.length_c   1.000
_cell.angle_alpha   90.00
_cell.angle_beta   90.00
_cell.angle_gamma   90.00
#
_symmetry.space_group_name_H-M   'P 1'
#
loop_
_entity.id
_entity.type
_entity.pdbx_description
1 polymer ?
#
loop_
_entity_poly.entity_id
_entity_poly.type
_entity_poly.pdbx_seq_one_letter_code
_entity_poly.pdbx_strand_id
1 'polypeptide(L)'
;EVVRDQYDNCITVCNMENFDPLGIHTGESIVVAPSQTLSNSEYHKLRAIAIKIIRHIGIVGECNVQYTLDPNSEDYRVIEVNARLSRSSALASKATGYPLAFVAAKLGLGYGLHEIKNSVTKVTTACFEPALDYVVCKIPRWDLNKFEGVSKLIGSSMKSVGEIMAIGRTFEEAIQKGLRMVGQGMHGFAGNKIEIPDIDEELVNPTDKRVFAIAEAFDRGSVSYTHLTLPTI
;
A
#
# COMPACT_ATOMS: atom_id res chain seq x y z
N GLU A 1 -9.45 0.65 0.68
CA GLU A 1 -10.26 1.66 -0.03
C GLU A 1 -11.70 1.22 -0.08
N VAL A 2 -12.61 2.08 0.37
CA VAL A 2 -14.05 1.79 0.52
C VAL A 2 -14.86 2.87 -0.17
N VAL A 3 -15.94 2.48 -0.82
CA VAL A 3 -16.85 3.41 -1.52
C VAL A 3 -18.28 3.19 -1.00
N ARG A 4 -19.01 4.27 -0.77
CA ARG A 4 -20.41 4.23 -0.33
C ARG A 4 -21.25 5.28 -1.06
N ASP A 5 -22.44 4.89 -1.51
CA ASP A 5 -23.42 5.82 -2.10
C ASP A 5 -24.45 6.34 -1.06
N GLN A 6 -25.31 7.25 -1.50
CA GLN A 6 -26.37 7.81 -0.67
C GLN A 6 -27.46 6.81 -0.27
N TYR A 7 -27.55 5.68 -0.95
CA TYR A 7 -28.54 4.61 -0.69
C TYR A 7 -28.00 3.51 0.23
N ASP A 8 -26.80 3.75 0.83
CA ASP A 8 -26.09 2.83 1.69
C ASP A 8 -25.51 1.58 1.01
N ASN A 9 -25.43 1.56 -0.32
CA ASN A 9 -24.63 0.55 -0.98
C ASN A 9 -23.15 0.85 -0.70
N CYS A 10 -22.44 -0.17 -0.20
CA CYS A 10 -21.05 -0.01 0.22
C CYS A 10 -20.23 -1.19 -0.27
N ILE A 11 -19.08 -0.91 -0.88
CA ILE A 11 -18.14 -1.91 -1.37
C ILE A 11 -16.71 -1.59 -0.91
N THR A 12 -15.88 -2.63 -0.83
CA THR A 12 -14.43 -2.49 -0.69
C THR A 12 -13.78 -2.66 -2.05
N VAL A 13 -12.97 -1.70 -2.45
CA VAL A 13 -12.35 -1.67 -3.79
C VAL A 13 -11.02 -2.38 -3.79
N CYS A 14 -10.23 -2.18 -2.74
CA CYS A 14 -8.88 -2.73 -2.65
C CYS A 14 -8.44 -2.82 -1.20
N ASN A 15 -7.80 -3.93 -0.84
CA ASN A 15 -6.98 -4.02 0.36
C ASN A 15 -5.51 -3.93 -0.04
N MET A 16 -4.73 -3.26 0.79
CA MET A 16 -3.31 -3.03 0.56
C MET A 16 -2.54 -3.23 1.85
N GLU A 17 -1.30 -3.65 1.72
CA GLU A 17 -0.41 -3.88 2.84
C GLU A 17 0.86 -3.05 2.67
N ASN A 18 1.27 -2.35 3.74
CA ASN A 18 2.54 -1.67 3.79
C ASN A 18 3.65 -2.66 4.15
N PHE A 19 4.73 -2.62 3.38
CA PHE A 19 5.93 -3.42 3.63
C PHE A 19 6.71 -2.90 4.85
N ASP A 20 6.74 -1.57 5.00
CA ASP A 20 7.47 -0.92 6.07
C ASP A 20 6.63 -0.85 7.36
N PRO A 21 7.30 -0.85 8.54
CA PRO A 21 6.63 -0.83 9.83
C PRO A 21 5.84 0.46 10.08
N LEU A 22 5.05 0.42 11.14
CA LEU A 22 4.28 1.56 11.62
C LEU A 22 5.21 2.76 11.91
N GLY A 23 4.75 3.97 11.58
CA GLY A 23 5.51 5.21 11.74
C GLY A 23 6.12 5.73 10.43
N ILE A 24 6.17 4.89 9.39
CA ILE A 24 6.53 5.33 8.04
C ILE A 24 5.27 5.72 7.28
N HIS A 25 5.28 6.91 6.69
CA HIS A 25 4.16 7.39 5.88
C HIS A 25 3.89 6.45 4.71
N THR A 26 2.63 6.11 4.43
CA THR A 26 2.26 5.19 3.35
C THR A 26 2.83 5.61 1.98
N GLY A 27 3.00 6.90 1.74
CA GLY A 27 3.66 7.43 0.54
C GLY A 27 5.13 7.04 0.42
N GLU A 28 5.79 6.80 1.55
CA GLU A 28 7.21 6.44 1.65
C GLU A 28 7.43 4.92 1.76
N SER A 29 6.37 4.15 1.97
CA SER A 29 6.43 2.70 2.08
C SER A 29 6.29 2.01 0.72
N ILE A 30 6.89 0.83 0.60
CA ILE A 30 6.51 -0.14 -0.42
C ILE A 30 5.12 -0.65 -0.06
N VAL A 31 4.20 -0.66 -1.01
CA VAL A 31 2.81 -1.09 -0.80
C VAL A 31 2.46 -2.20 -1.76
N VAL A 32 1.82 -3.24 -1.25
CA VAL A 32 1.43 -4.44 -2.00
C VAL A 32 -0.09 -4.58 -2.02
N ALA A 33 -0.65 -4.89 -3.17
CA ALA A 33 -2.06 -5.17 -3.36
C ALA A 33 -2.25 -6.46 -4.18
N PRO A 34 -3.12 -7.38 -3.76
CA PRO A 34 -3.78 -7.41 -2.46
C PRO A 34 -2.77 -7.67 -1.32
N SER A 35 -3.20 -7.49 -0.08
CA SER A 35 -2.37 -7.85 1.09
C SER A 35 -1.97 -9.33 1.03
N GLN A 36 -0.72 -9.62 1.42
CA GLN A 36 -0.12 -10.94 1.26
C GLN A 36 -0.10 -11.74 2.57
N THR A 37 -0.13 -11.05 3.72
CA THR A 37 0.04 -11.69 5.03
C THR A 37 -1.25 -11.84 5.83
N LEU A 38 -2.34 -11.16 5.43
CA LEU A 38 -3.63 -11.28 6.09
C LEU A 38 -4.26 -12.66 5.85
N SER A 39 -4.70 -13.30 6.91
CA SER A 39 -5.61 -14.43 6.83
C SER A 39 -6.98 -14.00 6.31
N ASN A 40 -7.78 -14.96 5.85
CA ASN A 40 -9.14 -14.68 5.39
C ASN A 40 -10.02 -14.09 6.51
N SER A 41 -9.85 -14.56 7.75
CA SER A 41 -10.57 -14.04 8.93
C SER A 41 -10.23 -12.56 9.18
N GLU A 42 -8.95 -12.23 9.19
CA GLU A 42 -8.47 -10.86 9.41
C GLU A 42 -8.94 -9.92 8.30
N TYR A 43 -8.84 -10.34 7.05
CA TYR A 43 -9.35 -9.57 5.92
C TYR A 43 -10.83 -9.24 6.08
N HIS A 44 -11.68 -10.24 6.36
CA HIS A 44 -13.11 -10.01 6.53
C HIS A 44 -13.44 -9.16 7.74
N LYS A 45 -12.69 -9.30 8.83
CA LYS A 45 -12.80 -8.45 10.02
C LYS A 45 -12.51 -6.99 9.69
N LEU A 46 -11.37 -6.69 9.08
CA LEU A 46 -10.98 -5.32 8.70
C LEU A 46 -11.94 -4.73 7.66
N ARG A 47 -12.40 -5.53 6.70
CA ARG A 47 -13.42 -5.14 5.73
C ARG A 47 -14.72 -4.72 6.41
N ALA A 48 -15.23 -5.53 7.34
CA ALA A 48 -16.45 -5.21 8.08
C ALA A 48 -16.31 -3.92 8.90
N ILE A 49 -15.14 -3.70 9.51
CA ILE A 49 -14.84 -2.49 10.26
C ILE A 49 -14.80 -1.27 9.34
N ALA A 50 -14.16 -1.36 8.17
CA ALA A 50 -14.12 -0.27 7.19
C ALA A 50 -15.53 0.15 6.76
N ILE A 51 -16.40 -0.82 6.46
CA ILE A 51 -17.80 -0.56 6.11
C ILE A 51 -18.55 0.10 7.28
N LYS A 52 -18.33 -0.37 8.51
CA LYS A 52 -18.93 0.23 9.71
C LYS A 52 -18.49 1.68 9.92
N ILE A 53 -17.20 1.97 9.69
CA ILE A 53 -16.63 3.32 9.83
C ILE A 53 -17.26 4.27 8.81
N ILE A 54 -17.26 3.92 7.52
CA ILE A 54 -17.77 4.80 6.47
C ILE A 54 -19.27 5.09 6.65
N ARG A 55 -20.03 4.10 7.10
CA ARG A 55 -21.44 4.26 7.46
C ARG A 55 -21.65 5.16 8.68
N HIS A 56 -20.86 4.95 9.74
CA HIS A 56 -20.96 5.73 10.98
C HIS A 56 -20.66 7.21 10.75
N ILE A 57 -19.63 7.51 9.95
CA ILE A 57 -19.26 8.89 9.60
C ILE A 57 -20.28 9.51 8.61
N GLY A 58 -21.02 8.66 7.89
CA GLY A 58 -21.99 9.13 6.89
C GLY A 58 -21.37 9.58 5.58
N ILE A 59 -20.18 9.08 5.23
CA ILE A 59 -19.47 9.45 3.99
C ILE A 59 -20.27 8.94 2.78
N VAL A 60 -20.47 9.81 1.79
CA VAL A 60 -20.91 9.46 0.44
C VAL A 60 -19.73 9.77 -0.49
N GLY A 61 -19.21 8.74 -1.13
CA GLY A 61 -18.00 8.83 -1.94
C GLY A 61 -16.97 7.77 -1.56
N GLU A 62 -15.71 8.12 -1.67
CA GLU A 62 -14.57 7.25 -1.37
C GLU A 62 -13.95 7.59 -0.02
N CYS A 63 -13.43 6.56 0.64
CA CYS A 63 -12.74 6.66 1.91
C CYS A 63 -11.61 5.64 1.98
N ASN A 64 -10.44 6.11 2.40
CA ASN A 64 -9.33 5.25 2.79
C ASN A 64 -9.35 5.05 4.31
N VAL A 65 -9.24 3.79 4.75
CA VAL A 65 -9.13 3.44 6.17
C VAL A 65 -7.81 2.71 6.39
N GLN A 66 -6.97 3.22 7.28
CA GLN A 66 -5.68 2.64 7.62
C GLN A 66 -5.75 1.97 8.99
N TYR A 67 -5.16 0.77 9.05
CA TYR A 67 -5.11 -0.05 10.25
C TYR A 67 -3.69 -0.44 10.59
N THR A 68 -3.46 -0.74 11.86
CA THR A 68 -2.42 -1.65 12.31
C THR A 68 -3.06 -2.89 12.89
N LEU A 69 -2.48 -4.04 12.62
CA LEU A 69 -2.91 -5.35 13.11
C LEU A 69 -1.74 -6.01 13.82
N ASP A 70 -1.99 -6.58 14.99
CA ASP A 70 -0.99 -7.36 15.71
C ASP A 70 -0.82 -8.72 15.01
N PRO A 71 0.40 -9.10 14.60
CA PRO A 71 0.63 -10.38 13.90
C PRO A 71 0.43 -11.61 14.80
N ASN A 72 0.39 -11.46 16.12
CA ASN A 72 0.27 -12.55 17.08
C ASN A 72 -1.14 -12.64 17.72
N SER A 73 -2.00 -11.70 17.42
CA SER A 73 -3.37 -11.66 17.91
C SER A 73 -4.30 -11.03 16.87
N GLU A 74 -5.59 -11.03 17.13
CA GLU A 74 -6.53 -10.29 16.27
C GLU A 74 -6.73 -8.84 16.71
N ASP A 75 -5.87 -8.30 17.56
CA ASP A 75 -5.94 -6.92 18.01
C ASP A 75 -5.57 -5.97 16.88
N TYR A 76 -6.37 -4.93 16.71
CA TYR A 76 -6.15 -3.91 15.68
C TYR A 76 -6.35 -2.51 16.22
N ARG A 77 -5.79 -1.54 15.55
CA ARG A 77 -6.09 -0.12 15.76
C ARG A 77 -6.41 0.55 14.42
N VAL A 78 -7.36 1.46 14.45
CA VAL A 78 -7.59 2.38 13.33
C VAL A 78 -6.62 3.55 13.49
N ILE A 79 -5.74 3.73 12.52
CA ILE A 79 -4.73 4.79 12.56
C ILE A 79 -5.32 6.07 11.99
N GLU A 80 -5.95 5.96 10.82
CA GLU A 80 -6.39 7.12 10.06
C GLU A 80 -7.57 6.77 9.17
N VAL A 81 -8.47 7.75 9.01
CA VAL A 81 -9.60 7.68 8.08
C VAL A 81 -9.54 8.92 7.18
N ASN A 82 -9.30 8.70 5.91
CA ASN A 82 -9.24 9.76 4.90
C ASN A 82 -10.51 9.74 4.05
N ALA A 83 -11.46 10.63 4.36
CA ALA A 83 -12.73 10.76 3.64
C ALA A 83 -12.55 11.57 2.34
N ARG A 84 -11.63 11.19 1.52
CA ARG A 84 -11.26 11.85 0.28
C ARG A 84 -10.40 10.96 -0.60
N LEU A 85 -10.37 11.22 -1.91
CA LEU A 85 -9.38 10.61 -2.80
C LEU A 85 -7.95 10.95 -2.36
N SER A 86 -7.07 10.00 -2.48
CA SER A 86 -5.68 10.08 -2.04
C SER A 86 -4.74 9.42 -3.06
N ARG A 87 -3.43 9.39 -2.75
CA ARG A 87 -2.48 8.64 -3.56
C ARG A 87 -2.78 7.14 -3.56
N SER A 88 -3.23 6.60 -2.43
CA SER A 88 -3.62 5.20 -2.32
C SER A 88 -4.84 4.88 -3.18
N SER A 89 -5.78 5.81 -3.33
CA SER A 89 -6.92 5.66 -4.23
C SER A 89 -6.48 5.56 -5.71
N ALA A 90 -5.45 6.33 -6.09
CA ALA A 90 -4.87 6.23 -7.42
C ALA A 90 -4.18 4.86 -7.64
N LEU A 91 -3.44 4.37 -6.64
CA LEU A 91 -2.85 3.03 -6.66
C LEU A 91 -3.93 1.95 -6.76
N ALA A 92 -4.96 2.01 -5.92
CA ALA A 92 -6.08 1.08 -5.94
C ALA A 92 -6.79 1.06 -7.30
N SER A 93 -7.02 2.23 -7.89
CA SER A 93 -7.63 2.34 -9.22
C SER A 93 -6.79 1.66 -10.30
N LYS A 94 -5.48 1.86 -10.28
CA LYS A 94 -4.56 1.24 -11.24
C LYS A 94 -4.44 -0.28 -11.00
N ALA A 95 -4.38 -0.68 -9.73
CA ALA A 95 -4.23 -2.09 -9.37
C ALA A 95 -5.48 -2.91 -9.75
N THR A 96 -6.67 -2.37 -9.53
CA THR A 96 -7.93 -3.10 -9.66
C THR A 96 -8.66 -2.85 -10.98
N GLY A 97 -8.30 -1.79 -11.70
CA GLY A 97 -9.10 -1.31 -12.84
C GLY A 97 -10.43 -0.66 -12.42
N TYR A 98 -10.66 -0.42 -11.12
CA TYR A 98 -11.86 0.27 -10.64
C TYR A 98 -11.60 1.79 -10.64
N PRO A 99 -12.36 2.57 -11.41
CA PRO A 99 -12.10 4.00 -11.61
C PRO A 99 -12.61 4.84 -10.46
N LEU A 100 -11.93 4.81 -9.29
CA LEU A 100 -12.36 5.45 -8.04
C LEU A 100 -12.71 6.93 -8.21
N ALA A 101 -11.87 7.71 -8.88
CA ALA A 101 -12.12 9.14 -9.06
C ALA A 101 -13.40 9.41 -9.88
N PHE A 102 -13.62 8.64 -10.93
CA PHE A 102 -14.83 8.75 -11.73
C PHE A 102 -16.08 8.38 -10.93
N VAL A 103 -16.02 7.26 -10.20
CA VAL A 103 -17.13 6.81 -9.38
C VAL A 103 -17.42 7.82 -8.26
N ALA A 104 -16.41 8.26 -7.52
CA ALA A 104 -16.56 9.26 -6.45
C ALA A 104 -17.20 10.57 -6.96
N ALA A 105 -16.80 11.04 -8.15
CA ALA A 105 -17.41 12.23 -8.75
C ALA A 105 -18.90 12.01 -9.05
N LYS A 106 -19.27 10.85 -9.59
CA LYS A 106 -20.67 10.49 -9.85
C LYS A 106 -21.50 10.36 -8.57
N LEU A 107 -20.94 9.77 -7.52
CA LEU A 107 -21.58 9.69 -6.21
C LEU A 107 -21.83 11.09 -5.62
N GLY A 108 -20.87 12.01 -5.77
CA GLY A 108 -21.03 13.40 -5.35
C GLY A 108 -22.13 14.17 -6.12
N LEU A 109 -22.50 13.68 -7.30
CA LEU A 109 -23.64 14.19 -8.08
C LEU A 109 -24.95 13.48 -7.76
N GLY A 110 -24.96 12.55 -6.80
CA GLY A 110 -26.17 11.86 -6.33
C GLY A 110 -26.51 10.55 -7.04
N TYR A 111 -25.63 10.04 -7.91
CA TYR A 111 -25.83 8.71 -8.51
C TYR A 111 -25.60 7.60 -7.49
N GLY A 112 -26.35 6.50 -7.59
CA GLY A 112 -26.10 5.27 -6.85
C GLY A 112 -25.06 4.39 -7.54
N LEU A 113 -24.35 3.57 -6.76
CA LEU A 113 -23.34 2.63 -7.28
C LEU A 113 -23.92 1.68 -8.35
N HIS A 114 -25.18 1.29 -8.23
CA HIS A 114 -25.87 0.43 -9.18
C HIS A 114 -26.21 1.12 -10.51
N GLU A 115 -26.28 2.46 -10.53
CA GLU A 115 -26.56 3.27 -11.73
C GLU A 115 -25.30 3.60 -12.51
N ILE A 116 -24.13 3.50 -11.86
CA ILE A 116 -22.85 3.86 -12.48
C ILE A 116 -22.26 2.62 -13.14
N LYS A 117 -22.04 2.68 -14.46
CA LYS A 117 -21.26 1.67 -15.18
C LYS A 117 -19.76 1.91 -14.95
N ASN A 118 -19.02 0.84 -14.74
CA ASN A 118 -17.57 0.89 -14.69
C ASN A 118 -17.04 1.37 -16.05
N SER A 119 -16.35 2.52 -16.06
CA SER A 119 -15.87 3.16 -17.29
C SER A 119 -14.74 2.38 -17.98
N VAL A 120 -14.08 1.47 -17.26
CA VAL A 120 -12.99 0.62 -17.76
C VAL A 120 -13.55 -0.66 -18.36
N THR A 121 -14.31 -1.43 -17.59
CA THR A 121 -14.88 -2.71 -18.06
C THR A 121 -16.06 -2.53 -19.00
N LYS A 122 -16.82 -1.44 -18.85
CA LYS A 122 -18.05 -1.08 -19.61
C LYS A 122 -19.22 -2.04 -19.46
N VAL A 123 -19.03 -3.18 -18.80
CA VAL A 123 -20.03 -4.25 -18.63
C VAL A 123 -20.49 -4.41 -17.19
N THR A 124 -19.66 -4.11 -16.20
CA THR A 124 -20.01 -4.20 -14.79
C THR A 124 -20.52 -2.86 -14.25
N THR A 125 -21.30 -2.90 -13.16
CA THR A 125 -21.66 -1.69 -12.40
C THR A 125 -20.58 -1.37 -11.38
N ALA A 126 -20.64 -0.16 -10.80
CA ALA A 126 -19.74 0.25 -9.72
C ALA A 126 -19.99 -0.50 -8.40
N CYS A 127 -21.07 -1.27 -8.28
CA CYS A 127 -21.31 -2.17 -7.14
C CYS A 127 -20.46 -3.44 -7.15
N PHE A 128 -19.75 -3.73 -8.24
CA PHE A 128 -18.94 -4.93 -8.36
C PHE A 128 -17.60 -4.75 -7.65
N GLU A 129 -17.36 -5.50 -6.57
CA GLU A 129 -16.08 -5.49 -5.86
C GLU A 129 -15.00 -6.16 -6.73
N PRO A 130 -13.86 -5.48 -6.96
CA PRO A 130 -12.75 -6.08 -7.68
C PRO A 130 -12.14 -7.27 -6.92
N ALA A 131 -11.67 -8.25 -7.67
CA ALA A 131 -10.84 -9.34 -7.16
C ALA A 131 -9.58 -9.44 -8.01
N LEU A 132 -8.42 -9.61 -7.37
CA LEU A 132 -7.13 -9.67 -8.04
C LEU A 132 -6.60 -11.11 -8.02
N ASP A 133 -6.20 -11.61 -9.18
CA ASP A 133 -5.47 -12.87 -9.36
C ASP A 133 -3.98 -12.63 -9.69
N TYR A 134 -3.51 -11.43 -9.43
CA TYR A 134 -2.13 -10.97 -9.61
C TYR A 134 -1.74 -10.06 -8.44
N VAL A 135 -0.45 -9.81 -8.29
CA VAL A 135 0.11 -8.95 -7.25
C VAL A 135 0.62 -7.66 -7.86
N VAL A 136 0.27 -6.55 -7.22
CA VAL A 136 0.75 -5.22 -7.59
C VAL A 136 1.64 -4.71 -6.47
N CYS A 137 2.85 -4.24 -6.82
CA CYS A 137 3.79 -3.66 -5.87
C CYS A 137 4.08 -2.22 -6.27
N LYS A 138 3.80 -1.28 -5.37
CA LYS A 138 4.16 0.14 -5.49
C LYS A 138 5.48 0.35 -4.76
N ILE A 139 6.47 0.92 -5.44
CA ILE A 139 7.76 1.28 -4.85
C ILE A 139 7.98 2.78 -5.01
N PRO A 140 8.22 3.51 -3.92
CA PRO A 140 8.55 4.92 -3.97
C PRO A 140 9.96 5.13 -4.54
N ARG A 141 10.16 6.32 -5.12
CA ARG A 141 11.45 6.78 -5.56
C ARG A 141 11.89 7.99 -4.76
N TRP A 142 13.13 7.95 -4.30
CA TRP A 142 13.78 9.06 -3.63
C TRP A 142 14.98 9.56 -4.44
N ASP A 143 15.23 10.88 -4.37
CA ASP A 143 16.40 11.53 -4.94
C ASP A 143 17.22 12.25 -3.85
N LEU A 144 17.25 11.68 -2.63
CA LEU A 144 17.84 12.31 -1.45
C LEU A 144 19.33 12.63 -1.61
N ASN A 145 20.04 11.87 -2.45
CA ASN A 145 21.47 12.11 -2.71
C ASN A 145 21.73 13.37 -3.54
N LYS A 146 20.71 14.00 -4.13
CA LYS A 146 20.84 15.24 -4.88
C LYS A 146 20.90 16.48 -3.98
N PHE A 147 20.57 16.32 -2.70
CA PHE A 147 20.48 17.42 -1.75
C PHE A 147 21.48 17.23 -0.61
N GLU A 148 22.38 18.19 -0.44
CA GLU A 148 23.31 18.20 0.70
C GLU A 148 22.57 18.58 2.00
N GLY A 149 22.95 17.95 3.12
CA GLY A 149 22.40 18.24 4.43
C GLY A 149 20.98 17.73 4.71
N VAL A 150 20.35 17.01 3.77
CA VAL A 150 19.04 16.42 3.98
C VAL A 150 19.16 15.09 4.73
N SER A 151 18.35 14.92 5.78
CA SER A 151 18.23 13.63 6.46
C SER A 151 17.71 12.57 5.49
N LYS A 152 18.40 11.43 5.41
CA LYS A 152 18.01 10.29 4.59
C LYS A 152 17.02 9.36 5.27
N LEU A 153 16.79 9.53 6.58
CA LEU A 153 15.85 8.71 7.33
C LEU A 153 14.44 8.84 6.76
N ILE A 154 13.79 7.72 6.55
CA ILE A 154 12.40 7.62 6.13
C ILE A 154 11.53 7.58 7.40
N GLY A 155 10.41 8.28 7.39
CA GLY A 155 9.52 8.36 8.53
C GLY A 155 8.14 8.90 8.15
N SER A 156 7.55 9.69 9.04
CA SER A 156 6.21 10.26 8.85
C SER A 156 6.15 11.40 7.82
N SER A 157 7.28 12.00 7.45
CA SER A 157 7.34 13.08 6.46
C SER A 157 7.55 12.54 5.05
N MET A 158 6.85 13.12 4.07
CA MET A 158 6.97 12.74 2.66
C MET A 158 8.23 13.34 2.04
N LYS A 159 9.13 12.49 1.56
CA LYS A 159 10.39 12.84 0.89
C LYS A 159 10.52 12.24 -0.51
N SER A 160 9.67 11.27 -0.85
CA SER A 160 9.66 10.65 -2.17
C SER A 160 9.27 11.64 -3.26
N VAL A 161 9.91 11.54 -4.41
CA VAL A 161 9.69 12.41 -5.57
C VAL A 161 8.80 11.77 -6.63
N GLY A 162 8.52 10.48 -6.49
CA GLY A 162 7.69 9.72 -7.40
C GLY A 162 7.52 8.29 -6.93
N GLU A 163 6.85 7.50 -7.73
CA GLU A 163 6.59 6.09 -7.46
C GLU A 163 6.46 5.32 -8.76
N ILE A 164 6.73 4.02 -8.70
CA ILE A 164 6.42 3.08 -9.77
C ILE A 164 5.42 2.05 -9.28
N MET A 165 4.75 1.40 -10.20
CA MET A 165 3.86 0.28 -9.94
C MET A 165 4.25 -0.89 -10.85
N ALA A 166 4.58 -2.02 -10.26
CA ALA A 166 4.88 -3.26 -10.95
C ALA A 166 3.80 -4.30 -10.72
N ILE A 167 3.55 -5.14 -11.72
CA ILE A 167 2.57 -6.23 -11.67
C ILE A 167 3.29 -7.54 -11.92
N GLY A 168 2.99 -8.54 -11.10
CA GLY A 168 3.50 -9.90 -11.21
C GLY A 168 2.45 -10.93 -10.83
N ARG A 169 2.74 -12.21 -11.06
CA ARG A 169 1.89 -13.30 -10.61
C ARG A 169 2.08 -13.60 -9.13
N THR A 170 3.29 -13.32 -8.62
CA THR A 170 3.66 -13.47 -7.21
C THR A 170 4.27 -12.16 -6.70
N PHE A 171 4.38 -12.05 -5.37
CA PHE A 171 5.04 -10.92 -4.73
C PHE A 171 6.49 -10.79 -5.18
N GLU A 172 7.22 -11.90 -5.24
CA GLU A 172 8.64 -11.94 -5.62
C GLU A 172 8.83 -11.42 -7.06
N GLU A 173 7.96 -11.80 -7.98
CA GLU A 173 8.01 -11.28 -9.34
C GLU A 173 7.74 -9.77 -9.37
N ALA A 174 6.72 -9.31 -8.66
CA ALA A 174 6.32 -7.91 -8.65
C ALA A 174 7.40 -7.01 -8.04
N ILE A 175 7.99 -7.39 -6.89
CA ILE A 175 9.05 -6.61 -6.24
C ILE A 175 10.31 -6.56 -7.08
N GLN A 176 10.72 -7.67 -7.70
CA GLN A 176 11.87 -7.72 -8.59
C GLN A 176 11.71 -6.80 -9.81
N LYS A 177 10.54 -6.80 -10.43
CA LYS A 177 10.22 -5.87 -11.53
C LYS A 177 10.25 -4.42 -11.05
N GLY A 178 9.63 -4.14 -9.91
CA GLY A 178 9.52 -2.81 -9.36
C GLY A 178 10.88 -2.19 -9.05
N LEU A 179 11.76 -2.91 -8.38
CA LEU A 179 13.09 -2.42 -8.04
C LEU A 179 13.94 -2.10 -9.28
N ARG A 180 13.82 -2.90 -10.36
CA ARG A 180 14.48 -2.57 -11.63
C ARG A 180 13.90 -1.32 -12.28
N MET A 181 12.58 -1.09 -12.13
CA MET A 181 11.89 0.03 -12.77
C MET A 181 12.10 1.36 -12.05
N VAL A 182 12.49 1.35 -10.79
CA VAL A 182 12.64 2.58 -9.99
C VAL A 182 13.77 3.48 -10.51
N GLY A 183 14.62 2.97 -11.37
CA GLY A 183 15.58 3.76 -12.15
C GLY A 183 16.81 4.23 -11.36
N GLN A 184 17.18 3.50 -10.30
CA GLN A 184 18.37 3.79 -9.47
C GLN A 184 19.56 2.87 -9.81
N GLY A 185 19.56 2.24 -10.97
CA GLY A 185 20.62 1.33 -11.41
C GLY A 185 20.61 -0.04 -10.74
N MET A 186 19.51 -0.37 -10.04
CA MET A 186 19.36 -1.62 -9.31
C MET A 186 18.88 -2.75 -10.21
N HIS A 187 19.36 -3.96 -9.94
CA HIS A 187 19.01 -5.16 -10.70
C HIS A 187 17.81 -5.93 -10.12
N GLY A 188 17.29 -5.48 -9.00
CA GLY A 188 16.20 -6.11 -8.27
C GLY A 188 16.53 -6.29 -6.80
N PHE A 189 15.79 -7.17 -6.13
CA PHE A 189 16.05 -7.60 -4.75
C PHE A 189 17.16 -8.67 -4.76
N ALA A 190 18.39 -8.23 -4.92
CA ALA A 190 19.59 -9.07 -5.02
C ALA A 190 20.81 -8.19 -4.72
N GLY A 191 22.00 -8.81 -4.56
CA GLY A 191 23.25 -8.10 -4.29
C GLY A 191 23.57 -7.06 -5.38
N ASN A 192 23.22 -5.82 -5.13
CA ASN A 192 23.39 -4.70 -6.06
C ASN A 192 24.74 -3.98 -5.90
N LYS A 193 25.67 -4.52 -5.11
CA LYS A 193 26.97 -3.90 -4.79
C LYS A 193 26.81 -2.50 -4.17
N ILE A 194 25.77 -2.30 -3.39
CA ILE A 194 25.54 -1.05 -2.65
C ILE A 194 26.40 -1.12 -1.40
N GLU A 195 27.21 -0.11 -1.16
CA GLU A 195 27.90 0.04 0.12
C GLU A 195 26.91 0.45 1.19
N ILE A 196 26.61 -0.46 2.12
CA ILE A 196 25.84 -0.23 3.32
C ILE A 196 26.81 -0.44 4.49
N PRO A 197 27.29 0.63 5.13
CA PRO A 197 28.31 0.55 6.16
C PRO A 197 27.89 -0.29 7.36
N ASP A 198 26.64 -0.13 7.79
CA ASP A 198 26.04 -0.86 8.90
C ASP A 198 24.64 -1.32 8.49
N ILE A 199 24.48 -2.62 8.30
CA ILE A 199 23.21 -3.22 7.89
C ILE A 199 22.22 -3.21 9.05
N ASP A 200 22.65 -3.49 10.26
CA ASP A 200 21.79 -3.55 11.43
C ASP A 200 21.19 -2.16 11.73
N GLU A 201 22.00 -1.11 11.62
CA GLU A 201 21.52 0.27 11.74
C GLU A 201 20.51 0.61 10.65
N GLU A 202 20.78 0.24 9.40
CA GLU A 202 19.87 0.50 8.27
C GLU A 202 18.53 -0.24 8.38
N LEU A 203 18.54 -1.42 9.00
CA LEU A 203 17.32 -2.20 9.27
C LEU A 203 16.47 -1.56 10.37
N VAL A 204 17.10 -0.96 11.38
CA VAL A 204 16.43 -0.31 12.51
C VAL A 204 15.98 1.10 12.17
N ASN A 205 16.87 1.90 11.56
CA ASN A 205 16.66 3.30 11.19
C ASN A 205 16.62 3.45 9.66
N PRO A 206 15.47 3.19 9.03
CA PRO A 206 15.38 3.00 7.60
C PRO A 206 15.69 4.28 6.82
N THR A 207 16.49 4.11 5.77
CA THR A 207 16.69 5.11 4.72
C THR A 207 16.09 4.63 3.39
N ASP A 208 16.31 5.36 2.32
CA ASP A 208 15.97 4.95 0.96
C ASP A 208 16.71 3.67 0.49
N LYS A 209 17.68 3.17 1.27
CA LYS A 209 18.46 1.96 0.99
C LYS A 209 17.94 0.72 1.71
N ARG A 210 17.00 0.83 2.63
CA ARG A 210 16.57 -0.27 3.50
C ARG A 210 16.23 -1.56 2.75
N VAL A 211 15.50 -1.48 1.64
CA VAL A 211 15.13 -2.66 0.85
C VAL A 211 16.35 -3.43 0.35
N PHE A 212 17.44 -2.73 0.07
CA PHE A 212 18.70 -3.34 -0.36
C PHE A 212 19.52 -3.86 0.82
N ALA A 213 19.41 -3.21 2.00
CA ALA A 213 19.97 -3.74 3.24
C ALA A 213 19.33 -5.07 3.63
N ILE A 214 18.02 -5.19 3.45
CA ILE A 214 17.31 -6.46 3.67
C ILE A 214 17.84 -7.54 2.72
N ALA A 215 18.01 -7.24 1.44
CA ALA A 215 18.55 -8.18 0.48
C ALA A 215 19.97 -8.63 0.85
N GLU A 216 20.84 -7.70 1.22
CA GLU A 216 22.21 -7.99 1.65
C GLU A 216 22.24 -8.80 2.96
N ALA A 217 21.33 -8.53 3.89
CA ALA A 217 21.20 -9.30 5.13
C ALA A 217 20.87 -10.78 4.83
N PHE A 218 19.97 -11.03 3.88
CA PHE A 218 19.68 -12.40 3.44
C PHE A 218 20.88 -13.07 2.78
N ASP A 219 21.60 -12.37 1.91
CA ASP A 219 22.82 -12.89 1.24
C ASP A 219 23.91 -13.24 2.26
N ARG A 220 24.00 -12.53 3.39
CA ARG A 220 24.90 -12.83 4.51
C ARG A 220 24.40 -13.94 5.43
N GLY A 221 23.24 -14.51 5.16
CA GLY A 221 22.64 -15.58 5.98
C GLY A 221 22.00 -15.09 7.26
N SER A 222 21.70 -13.81 7.37
CA SER A 222 20.92 -13.27 8.48
C SER A 222 19.51 -13.86 8.45
N VAL A 223 19.06 -14.39 9.59
CA VAL A 223 17.74 -14.99 9.69
C VAL A 223 16.71 -13.99 10.15
N SER A 224 15.50 -14.11 9.66
CA SER A 224 14.42 -13.14 9.87
C SER A 224 14.13 -12.85 11.35
N TYR A 225 14.23 -13.84 12.23
CA TYR A 225 13.94 -13.63 13.65
C TYR A 225 15.03 -12.87 14.42
N THR A 226 16.25 -12.75 13.89
CA THR A 226 17.30 -11.93 14.50
C THR A 226 17.14 -10.44 14.20
N HIS A 227 16.41 -10.11 13.13
CA HIS A 227 16.25 -8.72 12.65
C HIS A 227 14.78 -8.25 12.66
N LEU A 228 13.82 -9.15 12.80
CA LEU A 228 12.39 -8.84 12.90
C LEU A 228 11.90 -8.52 14.32
N THR A 229 12.79 -8.31 15.27
CA THR A 229 12.44 -7.62 16.51
C THR A 229 12.37 -6.10 16.33
N LEU A 230 12.10 -5.64 15.12
CA LEU A 230 11.61 -4.29 14.93
C LEU A 230 10.25 -4.21 15.64
N PRO A 231 10.04 -3.21 16.52
CA PRO A 231 8.80 -3.12 17.25
C PRO A 231 7.65 -2.99 16.25
N THR A 232 6.98 -4.11 16.04
CA THR A 232 5.66 -4.12 15.45
C THR A 232 4.73 -3.66 16.56
N ILE A 233 4.65 -2.37 16.75
CA ILE A 233 3.67 -1.73 17.64
C ILE A 233 2.56 -1.21 16.78
#